data_c0ac936ef11bcadf7c8ce616854c6505
#
_entry.id   c0ac936ef11bcadf7c8ce616854c6505
#
_cell.length_a   1.000
_cell.length_b   1.000
_cell.length_c   1.000
_cell.angle_alpha   90.00
_cell.angle_beta   90.00
_cell.angle_gamma   90.00
#
_symmetry.space_group_name_H-M   'P 1'
#
loop_
_entity.id
_entity.type
_entity.pdbx_description
1 polymer ?
#
loop_
_entity_poly.entity_id
_entity_poly.type
_entity_poly.pdbx_seq_one_letter_code
_entity_poly.pdbx_strand_id
1 'polypeptide(L)'
;LLSLAALLVIAAAFAADDKPSPVGYSDTPLIPGSKWKVHDIDRPAPPVVAPGAKLGDAPADAIIIFNGKDTSQFFSRKKDNPTPQPSPWVIENGELIVNGGDCWTKLEFASCQLHVEWRSDAKIQKGNSQKKGNAGVFFMDRYESQMLDCDNNPTYADGMTGSVYGQTP
;
A
#
# COMPACT_ATOMS: atom_id res chain seq x y z
N LEU A 1 -15.31 34.69 63.68
CA LEU A 1 -15.06 33.24 63.72
C LEU A 1 -15.31 32.68 62.34
N LEU A 2 -14.21 32.52 61.53
CA LEU A 2 -14.23 31.83 60.24
C LEU A 2 -13.79 30.37 60.49
N SER A 3 -14.68 29.45 60.19
CA SER A 3 -14.38 28.01 60.23
C SER A 3 -13.77 27.60 58.88
N LEU A 4 -12.50 27.20 58.87
CA LEU A 4 -11.79 26.64 57.73
C LEU A 4 -12.10 25.14 57.66
N ALA A 5 -12.94 24.72 56.73
CA ALA A 5 -13.17 23.31 56.44
C ALA A 5 -12.06 22.79 55.52
N ALA A 6 -11.18 21.97 56.04
CA ALA A 6 -10.15 21.27 55.26
C ALA A 6 -10.81 20.11 54.51
N LEU A 7 -10.84 20.17 53.17
CA LEU A 7 -11.29 19.09 52.30
C LEU A 7 -10.10 18.13 52.10
N LEU A 8 -10.17 16.96 52.74
CA LEU A 8 -9.18 15.89 52.56
C LEU A 8 -9.54 15.13 51.30
N VAL A 9 -8.78 15.37 50.19
CA VAL A 9 -8.87 14.57 48.95
C VAL A 9 -8.03 13.31 49.13
N ILE A 10 -8.66 12.17 49.37
CA ILE A 10 -8.02 10.88 49.38
C ILE A 10 -7.82 10.48 47.90
N ALA A 11 -6.63 10.66 47.37
CA ALA A 11 -6.21 10.08 46.09
C ALA A 11 -6.04 8.56 46.30
N ALA A 12 -7.00 7.77 45.86
CA ALA A 12 -6.82 6.33 45.74
C ALA A 12 -5.82 6.08 44.61
N ALA A 13 -4.58 5.79 44.97
CA ALA A 13 -3.60 5.26 44.03
C ALA A 13 -4.06 3.86 43.64
N PHE A 14 -4.55 3.72 42.41
CA PHE A 14 -4.70 2.42 41.80
C PHE A 14 -3.27 1.90 41.55
N ALA A 15 -2.80 0.98 42.39
CA ALA A 15 -1.59 0.23 42.11
C ALA A 15 -1.85 -0.56 40.83
N ALA A 16 -1.18 -0.20 39.77
CA ALA A 16 -1.15 -1.02 38.56
C ALA A 16 -0.56 -2.38 38.95
N ASP A 17 -1.23 -3.47 38.60
CA ASP A 17 -0.71 -4.81 38.83
C ASP A 17 0.51 -4.97 37.90
N ASP A 18 1.72 -4.89 38.48
CA ASP A 18 3.01 -4.97 37.77
C ASP A 18 3.32 -6.35 37.21
N LYS A 19 2.35 -7.27 37.22
CA LYS A 19 2.52 -8.59 36.61
C LYS A 19 2.57 -8.45 35.09
N PRO A 20 3.59 -9.01 34.43
CA PRO A 20 3.65 -9.01 32.98
C PRO A 20 2.43 -9.72 32.41
N SER A 21 1.85 -9.13 31.36
CA SER A 21 0.74 -9.75 30.63
C SER A 21 1.19 -11.08 30.03
N PRO A 22 0.32 -12.12 29.98
CA PRO A 22 0.66 -13.38 29.33
C PRO A 22 0.95 -13.16 27.84
N VAL A 23 1.96 -13.84 27.30
CA VAL A 23 2.37 -13.75 25.89
C VAL A 23 1.42 -14.52 24.96
N GLY A 24 0.49 -15.29 25.49
CA GLY A 24 -0.52 -16.06 24.75
C GLY A 24 -1.26 -17.03 25.66
N TYR A 25 -2.15 -17.82 25.07
CA TYR A 25 -3.04 -18.74 25.77
C TYR A 25 -3.06 -20.10 25.06
N SER A 26 -3.35 -21.18 25.82
CA SER A 26 -3.51 -22.53 25.29
C SER A 26 -4.93 -23.09 25.42
N ASP A 27 -5.84 -22.36 26.06
CA ASP A 27 -7.20 -22.76 26.43
C ASP A 27 -8.31 -22.02 25.70
N THR A 28 -7.95 -21.24 24.69
CA THR A 28 -8.89 -20.44 23.88
C THR A 28 -9.45 -21.26 22.70
N PRO A 29 -10.59 -20.83 22.11
CA PRO A 29 -11.19 -21.50 20.96
C PRO A 29 -10.30 -21.49 19.72
N LEU A 30 -10.47 -22.51 18.85
CA LEU A 30 -9.86 -22.52 17.52
C LEU A 30 -10.39 -21.39 16.63
N ILE A 31 -9.50 -20.80 15.87
CA ILE A 31 -9.87 -19.86 14.79
C ILE A 31 -10.50 -20.69 13.65
N PRO A 32 -11.71 -20.35 13.17
CA PRO A 32 -12.36 -21.10 12.10
C PRO A 32 -11.46 -21.29 10.87
N GLY A 33 -11.35 -22.53 10.39
CA GLY A 33 -10.50 -22.86 9.24
C GLY A 33 -8.98 -22.88 9.51
N SER A 34 -8.57 -22.77 10.77
CA SER A 34 -7.17 -22.74 11.18
C SER A 34 -6.86 -23.88 12.17
N LYS A 35 -5.58 -24.26 12.27
CA LYS A 35 -5.08 -25.11 13.35
C LYS A 35 -4.74 -24.33 14.63
N TRP A 36 -4.77 -23.00 14.57
CA TRP A 36 -4.39 -22.13 15.66
C TRP A 36 -5.59 -21.69 16.49
N LYS A 37 -5.39 -21.53 17.77
CA LYS A 37 -6.36 -20.94 18.69
C LYS A 37 -6.30 -19.40 18.66
N VAL A 38 -7.31 -18.76 19.19
CA VAL A 38 -7.30 -17.31 19.41
C VAL A 38 -6.21 -16.98 20.44
N HIS A 39 -5.31 -16.07 20.11
CA HIS A 39 -4.15 -15.73 20.96
C HIS A 39 -3.25 -16.92 21.33
N ASP A 40 -3.13 -17.90 20.44
CA ASP A 40 -2.35 -19.12 20.66
C ASP A 40 -0.88 -18.82 20.96
N ILE A 41 -0.39 -19.31 22.10
CA ILE A 41 0.99 -19.07 22.55
C ILE A 41 2.03 -19.71 21.62
N ASP A 42 1.66 -20.81 20.95
CA ASP A 42 2.54 -21.57 20.07
C ASP A 42 2.50 -21.10 18.61
N ARG A 43 1.64 -20.13 18.30
CA ARG A 43 1.53 -19.58 16.94
C ARG A 43 2.77 -18.76 16.60
N PRO A 44 3.50 -19.11 15.52
CA PRO A 44 4.68 -18.36 15.11
C PRO A 44 4.36 -16.88 14.88
N ALA A 45 5.20 -16.01 15.42
CA ALA A 45 5.16 -14.58 15.09
C ALA A 45 5.53 -14.37 13.62
N PRO A 46 5.05 -13.30 12.97
CA PRO A 46 5.52 -12.91 11.66
C PRO A 46 7.04 -12.70 11.66
N PRO A 47 7.73 -12.97 10.52
CA PRO A 47 9.15 -12.67 10.42
C PRO A 47 9.40 -11.17 10.58
N VAL A 48 10.50 -10.83 11.23
CA VAL A 48 10.95 -9.45 11.35
C VAL A 48 11.72 -9.09 10.10
N VAL A 49 11.23 -8.09 9.36
CA VAL A 49 11.89 -7.54 8.17
C VAL A 49 12.60 -6.25 8.55
N ALA A 50 13.88 -6.13 8.19
CA ALA A 50 14.62 -4.90 8.40
C ALA A 50 14.06 -3.78 7.50
N PRO A 51 13.74 -2.61 8.05
CA PRO A 51 13.33 -1.47 7.24
C PRO A 51 14.49 -0.98 6.37
N GLY A 52 14.19 -0.20 5.35
CA GLY A 52 15.21 0.52 4.58
C GLY A 52 16.05 1.46 5.46
N ALA A 53 17.26 1.77 5.02
CA ALA A 53 18.22 2.59 5.78
C ALA A 53 17.78 4.05 5.96
N LYS A 54 16.95 4.54 5.05
CA LYS A 54 16.38 5.89 5.02
C LYS A 54 14.89 5.83 4.74
N LEU A 55 14.19 6.92 5.06
CA LEU A 55 12.79 7.08 4.68
C LEU A 55 12.66 7.00 3.14
N GLY A 56 11.75 6.15 2.68
CA GLY A 56 11.52 5.87 1.25
C GLY A 56 12.36 4.72 0.68
N ASP A 57 13.39 4.24 1.39
CA ASP A 57 14.11 3.05 0.97
C ASP A 57 13.23 1.79 1.13
N ALA A 58 13.41 0.85 0.23
CA ALA A 58 12.71 -0.42 0.26
C ALA A 58 13.13 -1.28 1.47
N PRO A 59 12.21 -2.04 2.11
CA PRO A 59 12.56 -3.01 3.14
C PRO A 59 13.39 -4.16 2.59
N ALA A 60 14.06 -4.89 3.47
CA ALA A 60 15.07 -5.89 3.09
C ALA A 60 14.54 -7.08 2.27
N ASP A 61 13.25 -7.36 2.35
CA ASP A 61 12.56 -8.43 1.60
C ASP A 61 11.85 -7.94 0.33
N ALA A 62 11.97 -6.66 -0.02
CA ALA A 62 11.32 -6.12 -1.21
C ALA A 62 11.99 -6.58 -2.51
N ILE A 63 11.18 -6.92 -3.47
CA ILE A 63 11.60 -7.15 -4.86
C ILE A 63 11.54 -5.82 -5.59
N ILE A 64 12.68 -5.29 -5.98
CA ILE A 64 12.77 -4.01 -6.70
C ILE A 64 12.49 -4.25 -8.18
N ILE A 65 11.34 -3.80 -8.65
CA ILE A 65 10.94 -3.91 -10.06
C ILE A 65 11.50 -2.74 -10.88
N PHE A 66 11.56 -1.54 -10.27
CA PHE A 66 12.14 -0.35 -10.89
C PHE A 66 13.11 0.33 -9.93
N ASN A 67 14.32 0.56 -10.38
CA ASN A 67 15.43 1.10 -9.60
C ASN A 67 15.85 2.51 -10.03
N GLY A 68 15.07 3.16 -10.89
CA GLY A 68 15.40 4.48 -11.47
C GLY A 68 16.41 4.45 -12.62
N LYS A 69 16.87 3.27 -13.06
CA LYS A 69 18.00 3.16 -14.01
C LYS A 69 17.65 2.43 -15.30
N ASP A 70 16.80 1.43 -15.27
CA ASP A 70 16.47 0.63 -16.44
C ASP A 70 15.03 0.09 -16.42
N THR A 71 14.54 -0.30 -17.59
CA THR A 71 13.20 -0.87 -17.79
C THR A 71 13.26 -2.39 -17.99
N SER A 72 14.35 -3.05 -17.62
CA SER A 72 14.59 -4.46 -17.90
C SER A 72 13.55 -5.41 -17.28
N GLN A 73 12.88 -5.00 -16.21
CA GLN A 73 11.83 -5.77 -15.55
C GLN A 73 10.45 -5.60 -16.20
N PHE A 74 10.36 -4.78 -17.24
CA PHE A 74 9.10 -4.51 -17.93
C PHE A 74 9.14 -5.00 -19.39
N PHE A 75 7.96 -5.26 -19.90
CA PHE A 75 7.72 -5.47 -21.33
C PHE A 75 6.41 -4.82 -21.74
N SER A 76 6.20 -4.66 -23.03
CA SER A 76 4.92 -4.21 -23.61
C SER A 76 4.37 -5.25 -24.57
N ARG A 77 3.09 -5.14 -24.87
CA ARG A 77 2.40 -5.91 -25.93
C ARG A 77 1.60 -4.94 -26.80
N LYS A 78 1.53 -5.21 -28.08
CA LYS A 78 0.60 -4.49 -28.95
C LYS A 78 -0.67 -5.32 -29.11
N LYS A 79 -1.81 -4.66 -29.25
CA LYS A 79 -3.09 -5.32 -29.44
C LYS A 79 -3.07 -6.33 -30.62
N ASP A 80 -2.40 -5.95 -31.70
CA ASP A 80 -2.30 -6.75 -32.94
C ASP A 80 -1.09 -7.69 -32.95
N ASN A 81 -0.22 -7.61 -31.95
CA ASN A 81 0.94 -8.50 -31.79
C ASN A 81 1.19 -8.77 -30.30
N PRO A 82 0.72 -9.92 -29.79
CA PRO A 82 0.85 -10.28 -28.38
C PRO A 82 2.28 -10.65 -27.97
N THR A 83 3.21 -10.75 -28.92
CA THR A 83 4.62 -11.04 -28.63
C THR A 83 5.21 -9.96 -27.73
N PRO A 84 5.81 -10.33 -26.58
CA PRO A 84 6.43 -9.36 -25.71
C PRO A 84 7.53 -8.56 -26.40
N GLN A 85 7.48 -7.25 -26.23
CA GLN A 85 8.46 -6.29 -26.74
C GLN A 85 9.09 -5.54 -25.57
N PRO A 86 10.28 -4.95 -25.72
CA PRO A 86 10.81 -4.05 -24.71
C PRO A 86 9.81 -2.95 -24.37
N SER A 87 9.79 -2.53 -23.10
CA SER A 87 8.97 -1.40 -22.66
C SER A 87 9.32 -0.14 -23.46
N PRO A 88 8.33 0.58 -24.01
CA PRO A 88 8.57 1.86 -24.69
C PRO A 88 8.75 3.03 -23.71
N TRP A 89 8.50 2.82 -22.42
CA TRP A 89 8.60 3.86 -21.42
C TRP A 89 10.06 4.27 -21.24
N VAL A 90 10.27 5.57 -21.01
CA VAL A 90 11.59 6.17 -20.90
C VAL A 90 11.93 6.53 -19.47
N ILE A 91 13.20 6.72 -19.17
CA ILE A 91 13.65 7.11 -17.84
C ILE A 91 14.19 8.53 -17.93
N GLU A 92 13.66 9.42 -17.11
CA GLU A 92 14.13 10.78 -16.95
C GLU A 92 14.28 11.11 -15.48
N ASN A 93 15.44 11.58 -15.07
CA ASN A 93 15.75 11.93 -13.66
C ASN A 93 15.44 10.82 -12.63
N GLY A 94 15.58 9.55 -13.01
CA GLY A 94 15.28 8.42 -12.14
C GLY A 94 13.79 8.06 -12.06
N GLU A 95 12.93 8.73 -12.81
CA GLU A 95 11.50 8.45 -12.92
C GLU A 95 11.20 7.67 -14.20
N LEU A 96 10.21 6.81 -14.14
CA LEU A 96 9.70 6.05 -15.28
C LEU A 96 8.57 6.84 -15.93
N ILE A 97 8.82 7.39 -17.10
CA ILE A 97 7.89 8.23 -17.83
C ILE A 97 7.08 7.38 -18.81
N VAL A 98 5.77 7.44 -18.69
CA VAL A 98 4.85 6.77 -19.61
C VAL A 98 5.04 7.29 -21.02
N ASN A 99 5.36 6.41 -21.96
CA ASN A 99 5.53 6.73 -23.36
C ASN A 99 4.89 5.66 -24.24
N GLY A 100 3.63 5.88 -24.61
CA GLY A 100 2.82 5.00 -25.45
C GLY A 100 2.49 3.65 -24.81
N GLY A 101 1.24 3.27 -24.74
CA GLY A 101 0.73 1.97 -24.33
C GLY A 101 1.09 1.54 -22.89
N ASP A 102 0.61 0.38 -22.55
CA ASP A 102 0.81 -0.22 -21.23
C ASP A 102 2.12 -0.99 -21.13
N CYS A 103 2.57 -1.18 -19.90
CA CYS A 103 3.69 -2.05 -19.57
C CYS A 103 3.25 -3.11 -18.57
N TRP A 104 3.82 -4.28 -18.70
CA TRP A 104 3.65 -5.42 -17.78
C TRP A 104 4.96 -5.73 -17.08
N THR A 105 4.90 -6.20 -15.85
CA THR A 105 6.05 -6.76 -15.16
C THR A 105 6.41 -8.12 -15.76
N LYS A 106 7.71 -8.43 -15.89
CA LYS A 106 8.17 -9.77 -16.30
C LYS A 106 7.97 -10.81 -15.21
N LEU A 107 8.08 -10.37 -13.95
CA LEU A 107 7.77 -11.20 -12.80
C LEU A 107 6.26 -11.27 -12.60
N GLU A 108 5.79 -12.47 -12.32
CA GLU A 108 4.41 -12.73 -11.94
C GLU A 108 4.31 -12.90 -10.42
N PHE A 109 3.26 -12.36 -9.83
CA PHE A 109 3.04 -12.36 -8.39
C PHE A 109 1.69 -12.99 -8.07
N ALA A 110 1.64 -13.82 -7.03
CA ALA A 110 0.38 -14.28 -6.44
C ALA A 110 -0.14 -13.22 -5.46
N SER A 111 -0.08 -13.50 -4.15
CA SER A 111 -0.41 -12.50 -3.13
C SER A 111 0.82 -11.61 -2.89
N CYS A 112 0.65 -10.31 -2.97
CA CYS A 112 1.74 -9.36 -2.77
C CYS A 112 1.25 -8.06 -2.14
N GLN A 113 2.19 -7.31 -1.57
CA GLN A 113 2.03 -5.89 -1.27
C GLN A 113 2.82 -5.13 -2.33
N LEU A 114 2.20 -4.14 -2.96
CA LEU A 114 2.84 -3.33 -3.98
C LEU A 114 3.00 -1.90 -3.46
N HIS A 115 4.22 -1.37 -3.56
CA HIS A 115 4.51 0.04 -3.34
C HIS A 115 4.80 0.72 -4.67
N VAL A 116 4.05 1.76 -4.99
CA VAL A 116 4.22 2.60 -6.19
C VAL A 116 4.12 4.06 -5.79
N GLU A 117 5.14 4.82 -6.10
CA GLU A 117 5.10 6.28 -6.03
C GLU A 117 4.89 6.83 -7.44
N TRP A 118 3.95 7.76 -7.58
CA TRP A 118 3.62 8.33 -8.88
C TRP A 118 3.27 9.82 -8.76
N ARG A 119 3.35 10.50 -9.85
CA ARG A 119 2.86 11.87 -10.00
C ARG A 119 2.29 12.11 -11.39
N SER A 120 1.27 12.96 -11.50
CA SER A 120 0.81 13.46 -12.78
C SER A 120 1.80 14.50 -13.32
N ASP A 121 1.93 14.60 -14.65
CA ASP A 121 2.71 15.66 -15.26
C ASP A 121 1.98 17.02 -15.05
N ALA A 122 2.69 17.99 -14.49
CA ALA A 122 2.19 19.33 -14.28
C ALA A 122 1.74 20.03 -15.58
N LYS A 123 2.22 19.58 -16.74
CA LYS A 123 1.81 20.06 -18.05
C LYS A 123 0.47 19.51 -18.53
N ILE A 124 0.03 18.37 -17.99
CA ILE A 124 -1.27 17.74 -18.30
C ILE A 124 -2.38 18.38 -17.46
N GLN A 125 -2.47 19.69 -17.49
CA GLN A 125 -3.53 20.46 -16.80
C GLN A 125 -4.83 20.57 -17.62
N LYS A 126 -4.85 19.98 -18.81
CA LYS A 126 -6.00 20.08 -19.73
C LYS A 126 -6.86 18.84 -19.62
N GLY A 127 -8.14 19.05 -19.41
CA GLY A 127 -9.13 18.01 -19.30
C GLY A 127 -9.87 18.06 -17.97
N ASN A 128 -10.84 17.20 -17.84
CA ASN A 128 -11.62 16.99 -16.62
C ASN A 128 -11.91 15.51 -16.46
N SER A 129 -12.31 15.12 -15.26
CA SER A 129 -12.63 13.73 -14.94
C SER A 129 -11.50 12.79 -15.39
N GLN A 130 -11.79 11.72 -16.09
CA GLN A 130 -10.83 10.70 -16.52
C GLN A 130 -9.86 11.15 -17.64
N LYS A 131 -9.95 12.41 -18.09
CA LYS A 131 -9.03 12.98 -19.09
C LYS A 131 -7.87 13.77 -18.47
N LYS A 132 -7.81 13.88 -17.14
CA LYS A 132 -6.78 14.63 -16.44
C LYS A 132 -5.88 13.67 -15.66
N GLY A 133 -4.66 13.44 -16.17
CA GLY A 133 -3.64 12.65 -15.47
C GLY A 133 -4.05 11.22 -15.12
N ASN A 134 -4.74 10.55 -16.03
CA ASN A 134 -5.26 9.20 -15.82
C ASN A 134 -4.20 8.13 -16.07
N ALA A 135 -4.06 7.23 -15.12
CA ALA A 135 -3.25 6.03 -15.17
C ALA A 135 -3.83 5.00 -14.18
N GLY A 136 -3.27 3.80 -14.15
CA GLY A 136 -3.68 2.79 -13.16
C GLY A 136 -2.69 1.65 -13.07
N VAL A 137 -2.79 0.91 -11.97
CA VAL A 137 -2.09 -0.37 -11.80
C VAL A 137 -3.11 -1.49 -11.89
N PHE A 138 -2.92 -2.36 -12.87
CA PHE A 138 -3.79 -3.50 -13.10
C PHE A 138 -3.26 -4.75 -12.40
N PHE A 139 -4.13 -5.41 -11.65
CA PHE A 139 -3.88 -6.71 -11.07
C PHE A 139 -4.58 -7.78 -11.90
N MET A 140 -3.82 -8.80 -12.35
CA MET A 140 -4.31 -9.93 -13.15
C MET A 140 -5.00 -9.50 -14.46
N ASP A 141 -4.61 -8.36 -15.04
CA ASP A 141 -5.27 -7.73 -16.20
C ASP A 141 -6.79 -7.54 -16.00
N ARG A 142 -7.27 -7.41 -14.77
CA ARG A 142 -8.71 -7.39 -14.44
C ARG A 142 -9.11 -6.27 -13.48
N TYR A 143 -8.34 -6.05 -12.44
CA TYR A 143 -8.67 -5.06 -11.39
C TYR A 143 -7.70 -3.91 -11.46
N GLU A 144 -8.23 -2.72 -11.61
CA GLU A 144 -7.43 -1.50 -11.67
C GLU A 144 -7.46 -0.77 -10.34
N SER A 145 -6.29 -0.52 -9.76
CA SER A 145 -6.14 0.52 -8.75
C SER A 145 -5.90 1.84 -9.46
N GLN A 146 -6.87 2.73 -9.36
CA GLN A 146 -6.89 3.98 -10.12
C GLN A 146 -5.84 4.97 -9.65
N MET A 147 -5.19 5.61 -10.59
CA MET A 147 -4.33 6.78 -10.41
C MET A 147 -4.85 7.91 -11.29
N LEU A 148 -5.30 9.01 -10.67
CA LEU A 148 -5.92 10.13 -11.36
C LEU A 148 -5.45 11.43 -10.73
N ASP A 149 -5.21 12.46 -11.51
CA ASP A 149 -5.07 13.80 -10.95
C ASP A 149 -6.44 14.30 -10.45
N CYS A 150 -6.65 14.19 -9.14
CA CYS A 150 -7.88 14.58 -8.47
C CYS A 150 -7.90 16.03 -7.99
N ASP A 151 -6.82 16.79 -8.16
CA ASP A 151 -6.78 18.20 -7.76
C ASP A 151 -7.69 19.04 -8.65
N ASN A 152 -8.69 19.68 -8.05
CA ASN A 152 -9.72 20.45 -8.75
C ASN A 152 -10.33 19.70 -9.97
N ASN A 153 -10.53 18.39 -9.82
CA ASN A 153 -10.99 17.50 -10.88
C ASN A 153 -12.20 16.65 -10.44
N PRO A 154 -13.41 17.21 -10.47
CA PRO A 154 -14.62 16.45 -10.15
C PRO A 154 -14.79 15.24 -11.08
N THR A 155 -15.00 14.06 -10.46
CA THR A 155 -15.27 12.81 -11.16
C THR A 155 -16.14 11.90 -10.28
N TYR A 156 -16.53 10.74 -10.78
CA TYR A 156 -17.28 9.74 -10.03
C TYR A 156 -16.37 9.06 -8.98
N ALA A 157 -16.96 8.66 -7.85
CA ALA A 157 -16.22 8.20 -6.67
C ALA A 157 -15.36 6.96 -6.95
N ASP A 158 -15.90 6.01 -7.72
CA ASP A 158 -15.22 4.76 -8.12
C ASP A 158 -14.22 4.91 -9.28
N GLY A 159 -13.92 6.15 -9.67
CA GLY A 159 -12.87 6.52 -10.62
C GLY A 159 -11.86 7.52 -10.06
N MET A 160 -11.88 7.79 -8.76
CA MET A 160 -10.87 8.61 -8.09
C MET A 160 -9.62 7.79 -7.76
N THR A 161 -8.52 8.47 -7.51
CA THR A 161 -7.28 7.80 -7.07
C THR A 161 -7.53 6.93 -5.84
N GLY A 162 -7.03 5.70 -5.90
CA GLY A 162 -7.13 4.70 -4.84
C GLY A 162 -8.36 3.81 -4.93
N SER A 163 -9.34 4.13 -5.78
CA SER A 163 -10.49 3.27 -6.01
C SER A 163 -10.10 1.96 -6.73
N VAL A 164 -10.88 0.93 -6.54
CA VAL A 164 -10.95 -0.20 -7.49
C VAL A 164 -11.88 0.24 -8.61
N TYR A 165 -11.30 0.66 -9.73
CA TYR A 165 -12.00 1.37 -10.80
C TYR A 165 -13.30 0.69 -11.25
N GLY A 166 -14.38 1.46 -11.25
CA GLY A 166 -15.71 0.99 -11.63
C GLY A 166 -16.33 -0.02 -10.66
N GLN A 167 -15.79 -0.19 -9.45
CA GLN A 167 -16.29 -1.14 -8.46
C GLN A 167 -16.49 -0.50 -7.09
N THR A 168 -15.41 -0.03 -6.44
CA THR A 168 -15.47 0.58 -5.11
C THR A 168 -14.61 1.82 -5.04
N PRO A 169 -15.11 2.89 -4.39
CA PRO A 169 -14.34 4.09 -4.11
C PRO A 169 -13.12 3.82 -3.26
#